data_59bc725ffa1e3f374f4b1bcd6cd6f183
#
_entry.id   59bc725ffa1e3f374f4b1bcd6cd6f183
#
_cell.length_a   1.000
_cell.length_b   1.000
_cell.length_c   1.000
_cell.angle_alpha   90.00
_cell.angle_beta   90.00
_cell.angle_gamma   90.00
#
_symmetry.space_group_name_H-M   'P 1'
#
loop_
_entity.id
_entity.type
_entity.pdbx_description
1 polymer ?
#
loop_
_entity_poly.entity_id
_entity_poly.type
_entity_poly.pdbx_seq_one_letter_code
_entity_poly.pdbx_strand_id
1 'polypeptide(L)'
;MYDVIIIGAGVVGANIARELSKYKLNICLLEKQDDVSCGCSKANSGIVHGGYDDEPGTEKSKFCVKGNRMYEQLEKELNFGYRKTGSLVLAFSDEEKKALEELYKRGLENGIEDLEIIDGNRVRELEPYVSSDVKWALYCKHSGVCSPYEFTIALVENAVENGVELKLLNEVIGIKKEDDIFNVKTTKGDFKSKYIINAAGVYSDKISKMVGVDDFYIISRKGEYILLNKDQSYLVNRVIFQAPTEKGKGILVTTTYHGNLMIGPDAQRVEYKDDVSTTEEGLRYIIETARKSVKNFDIKKTLTSFAGIRPISNTKDFIIKETEVKGFINVAGIDSPGLTSSPAIAKEVVEILKDSGLGLENKEDFKANRKSIIVKKGDNFQGDINAEEPEKHIICRCEKVTEAEIIDALNRKIEVKSIDGIKRRTRAGMGTCQGNFCGSRVRALIAKELNIKEEEVTKRGADSSDIHNRVKRIDIMKIK
;
A
#
# COMPACT_ATOMS: atom_id res chain seq x y z
N MET A 1 4.43 -30.38 4.15
CA MET A 1 4.38 -29.68 5.47
C MET A 1 5.30 -28.50 5.41
N TYR A 2 4.86 -27.33 5.82
CA TYR A 2 5.66 -26.11 5.84
C TYR A 2 6.29 -25.86 7.20
N ASP A 3 7.38 -25.11 7.25
CA ASP A 3 7.92 -24.58 8.49
C ASP A 3 7.06 -23.39 8.93
N VAL A 4 6.71 -22.49 7.99
CA VAL A 4 5.92 -21.29 8.26
C VAL A 4 4.80 -21.12 7.22
N ILE A 5 3.57 -20.88 7.68
CA ILE A 5 2.48 -20.37 6.83
C ILE A 5 2.21 -18.92 7.21
N ILE A 6 2.19 -18.03 6.20
CA ILE A 6 1.83 -16.62 6.33
C ILE A 6 0.42 -16.45 5.74
N ILE A 7 -0.50 -15.85 6.49
CA ILE A 7 -1.89 -15.62 6.06
C ILE A 7 -2.07 -14.15 5.69
N GLY A 8 -2.25 -13.89 4.38
CA GLY A 8 -2.47 -12.58 3.79
C GLY A 8 -1.25 -12.05 3.01
N ALA A 9 -1.42 -11.80 1.70
CA ALA A 9 -0.40 -11.24 0.81
C ALA A 9 -0.56 -9.71 0.62
N GLY A 10 -0.91 -8.99 1.70
CA GLY A 10 -0.76 -7.55 1.81
C GLY A 10 0.70 -7.17 2.08
N VAL A 11 1.00 -5.86 2.17
CA VAL A 11 2.37 -5.36 2.32
C VAL A 11 3.10 -5.94 3.54
N VAL A 12 2.39 -6.23 4.63
CA VAL A 12 2.98 -6.80 5.84
C VAL A 12 3.40 -8.26 5.59
N GLY A 13 2.46 -9.11 5.15
CA GLY A 13 2.77 -10.51 4.85
C GLY A 13 3.79 -10.66 3.73
N ALA A 14 3.78 -9.75 2.74
CA ALA A 14 4.76 -9.71 1.66
C ALA A 14 6.19 -9.40 2.16
N ASN A 15 6.35 -8.42 3.07
CA ASN A 15 7.64 -8.13 3.71
C ASN A 15 8.13 -9.31 4.55
N ILE A 16 7.23 -9.93 5.35
CA ILE A 16 7.57 -11.10 6.17
C ILE A 16 8.00 -12.28 5.27
N ALA A 17 7.26 -12.54 4.20
CA ALA A 17 7.61 -13.60 3.25
C ALA A 17 9.00 -13.39 2.63
N ARG A 18 9.30 -12.15 2.20
CA ARG A 18 10.62 -11.81 1.67
C ARG A 18 11.72 -11.94 2.73
N GLU A 19 11.49 -11.44 3.94
CA GLU A 19 12.50 -11.50 5.00
C GLU A 19 12.81 -12.96 5.38
N LEU A 20 11.79 -13.81 5.54
CA LEU A 20 11.95 -15.24 5.82
C LEU A 20 12.56 -16.01 4.64
N SER A 21 12.36 -15.58 3.40
CA SER A 21 12.92 -16.24 2.22
C SER A 21 14.46 -16.20 2.16
N LYS A 22 15.11 -15.42 3.02
CA LYS A 22 16.56 -15.41 3.22
C LYS A 22 17.10 -16.67 3.90
N TYR A 23 16.23 -17.46 4.52
CA TYR A 23 16.58 -18.64 5.29
C TYR A 23 16.14 -19.93 4.60
N LYS A 24 16.79 -21.04 4.92
CA LYS A 24 16.47 -22.38 4.41
C LYS A 24 15.19 -22.94 5.06
N LEU A 25 14.06 -22.37 4.70
CA LEU A 25 12.73 -22.70 5.22
C LEU A 25 11.76 -23.05 4.09
N ASN A 26 10.81 -23.94 4.38
CA ASN A 26 9.64 -24.19 3.54
C ASN A 26 8.53 -23.23 3.96
N ILE A 27 8.26 -22.20 3.15
CA ILE A 27 7.33 -21.11 3.46
C ILE A 27 6.18 -21.13 2.47
N CYS A 28 4.95 -21.01 3.00
CA CYS A 28 3.74 -20.79 2.19
C CYS A 28 3.10 -19.45 2.52
N LEU A 29 2.76 -18.69 1.49
CA LEU A 29 2.00 -17.44 1.59
C LEU A 29 0.60 -17.67 1.04
N LEU A 30 -0.43 -17.64 1.91
CA LEU A 30 -1.83 -17.83 1.56
C LEU A 30 -2.52 -16.48 1.33
N GLU A 31 -3.22 -16.35 0.21
CA GLU A 31 -4.03 -15.16 -0.11
C GLU A 31 -5.43 -15.60 -0.58
N LYS A 32 -6.47 -14.94 -0.05
CA LYS A 32 -7.87 -15.23 -0.41
C LYS A 32 -8.26 -14.72 -1.80
N GLN A 33 -7.60 -13.67 -2.27
CA GLN A 33 -7.87 -13.05 -3.57
C GLN A 33 -7.08 -13.73 -4.70
N ASP A 34 -7.42 -13.36 -5.94
CA ASP A 34 -6.77 -13.84 -7.16
C ASP A 34 -5.43 -13.16 -7.46
N ASP A 35 -5.02 -12.21 -6.63
CA ASP A 35 -3.76 -11.49 -6.75
C ASP A 35 -3.32 -10.93 -5.39
N VAL A 36 -2.06 -10.58 -5.28
CA VAL A 36 -1.47 -9.93 -4.10
C VAL A 36 -1.84 -8.45 -4.04
N SER A 37 -1.66 -7.81 -2.88
CA SER A 37 -1.97 -6.39 -2.69
C SER A 37 -3.44 -6.02 -2.90
N CYS A 38 -4.38 -6.92 -2.73
CA CYS A 38 -5.80 -6.66 -3.03
C CYS A 38 -6.55 -5.91 -1.93
N GLY A 39 -6.05 -5.88 -0.70
CA GLY A 39 -6.63 -5.15 0.43
C GLY A 39 -6.19 -3.67 0.52
N CYS A 40 -5.97 -3.20 1.75
CA CYS A 40 -5.52 -1.83 2.04
C CYS A 40 -4.19 -1.46 1.33
N SER A 41 -3.35 -2.45 1.03
CA SER A 41 -2.04 -2.24 0.40
C SER A 41 -2.12 -1.61 -0.99
N LYS A 42 -3.21 -1.75 -1.75
CA LYS A 42 -3.42 -1.05 -3.03
C LYS A 42 -4.16 0.28 -2.90
N ALA A 43 -4.78 0.55 -1.75
CA ALA A 43 -5.74 1.64 -1.57
C ALA A 43 -5.38 2.49 -0.34
N ASN A 44 -4.22 3.15 -0.42
CA ASN A 44 -3.70 4.06 0.59
C ASN A 44 -2.96 5.22 -0.08
N SER A 45 -2.45 6.15 0.73
CA SER A 45 -1.78 7.36 0.23
C SER A 45 -0.37 7.13 -0.33
N GLY A 46 0.23 5.95 -0.13
CA GLY A 46 1.60 5.68 -0.58
C GLY A 46 2.67 6.48 0.15
N ILE A 47 2.37 7.00 1.33
CA ILE A 47 3.30 7.82 2.11
C ILE A 47 4.25 6.93 2.91
N VAL A 48 5.53 7.26 2.83
CA VAL A 48 6.57 6.80 3.74
C VAL A 48 6.74 7.89 4.79
N HIS A 49 6.11 7.67 5.96
CA HIS A 49 6.04 8.64 7.05
C HIS A 49 7.40 8.87 7.72
N GLY A 50 7.64 10.08 8.22
CA GLY A 50 8.86 10.45 8.92
C GLY A 50 8.96 9.91 10.35
N GLY A 51 7.82 9.56 11.00
CA GLY A 51 7.79 8.98 12.35
C GLY A 51 7.56 9.99 13.49
N TYR A 52 7.25 11.23 13.20
CA TYR A 52 7.00 12.29 14.20
C TYR A 52 5.58 12.31 14.77
N ASP A 53 4.65 11.58 14.17
CA ASP A 53 3.21 11.70 14.46
C ASP A 53 2.73 10.72 15.55
N ASP A 54 3.38 9.55 15.66
CA ASP A 54 2.99 8.51 16.60
C ASP A 54 3.57 8.75 18.01
N GLU A 55 2.79 8.37 19.04
CA GLU A 55 3.18 8.55 20.45
C GLU A 55 4.47 7.78 20.75
N PRO A 56 5.45 8.42 21.41
CA PRO A 56 6.69 7.75 21.84
C PRO A 56 6.42 6.51 22.70
N GLY A 57 7.20 5.47 22.49
CA GLY A 57 7.09 4.20 23.22
C GLY A 57 6.03 3.23 22.67
N THR A 58 5.25 3.62 21.65
CA THR A 58 4.34 2.72 20.96
C THR A 58 5.06 1.88 19.91
N GLU A 59 4.48 0.72 19.55
CA GLU A 59 4.97 -0.09 18.45
C GLU A 59 4.88 0.68 17.10
N LYS A 60 3.87 1.53 16.94
CA LYS A 60 3.74 2.43 15.78
C LYS A 60 4.97 3.33 15.62
N SER A 61 5.36 4.05 16.66
CA SER A 61 6.53 4.94 16.61
C SER A 61 7.82 4.17 16.36
N LYS A 62 8.03 3.07 17.10
CA LYS A 62 9.20 2.18 16.98
C LYS A 62 9.40 1.68 15.56
N PHE A 63 8.35 1.11 14.96
CA PHE A 63 8.46 0.52 13.63
C PHE A 63 8.40 1.54 12.50
N CYS A 64 7.73 2.67 12.68
CA CYS A 64 7.72 3.73 11.68
C CYS A 64 9.12 4.29 11.41
N VAL A 65 9.84 4.67 12.46
CA VAL A 65 11.20 5.23 12.34
C VAL A 65 12.17 4.21 11.75
N LYS A 66 12.14 2.97 12.27
CA LYS A 66 12.99 1.89 11.75
C LYS A 66 12.68 1.55 10.29
N GLY A 67 11.40 1.45 9.95
CA GLY A 67 10.95 1.11 8.60
C GLY A 67 11.29 2.19 7.59
N ASN A 68 11.09 3.47 7.91
CA ASN A 68 11.44 4.59 7.03
C ASN A 68 12.88 4.49 6.52
N ARG A 69 13.83 4.21 7.40
CA ARG A 69 15.26 4.09 7.09
C ARG A 69 15.60 2.93 6.13
N MET A 70 14.68 1.98 5.92
CA MET A 70 14.90 0.82 5.06
C MET A 70 14.49 1.06 3.60
N TYR A 71 13.66 2.08 3.31
CA TYR A 71 13.08 2.27 1.98
C TYR A 71 14.08 2.55 0.87
N GLU A 72 15.13 3.32 1.14
CA GLU A 72 16.16 3.62 0.12
C GLU A 72 16.91 2.35 -0.33
N GLN A 73 17.21 1.45 0.61
CA GLN A 73 17.86 0.18 0.27
C GLN A 73 16.90 -0.77 -0.45
N LEU A 74 15.66 -0.86 0.02
CA LEU A 74 14.62 -1.67 -0.63
C LEU A 74 14.32 -1.20 -2.05
N GLU A 75 14.32 0.10 -2.31
CA GLU A 75 14.17 0.65 -3.66
C GLU A 75 15.32 0.22 -4.58
N LYS A 76 16.56 0.27 -4.09
CA LYS A 76 17.74 -0.20 -4.86
C LYS A 76 17.65 -1.68 -5.20
N GLU A 77 17.13 -2.50 -4.29
CA GLU A 77 17.00 -3.95 -4.50
C GLU A 77 15.80 -4.31 -5.39
N LEU A 78 14.65 -3.69 -5.18
CA LEU A 78 13.37 -4.13 -5.73
C LEU A 78 12.82 -3.28 -6.87
N ASN A 79 13.27 -2.03 -7.03
CA ASN A 79 12.82 -1.09 -8.06
C ASN A 79 11.28 -1.00 -8.13
N PHE A 80 10.65 -0.61 -7.02
CA PHE A 80 9.18 -0.56 -6.88
C PHE A 80 8.60 0.85 -6.98
N GLY A 81 9.46 1.85 -6.99
CA GLY A 81 9.07 3.25 -7.05
C GLY A 81 8.93 3.91 -5.68
N TYR A 82 10.05 4.40 -5.16
CA TYR A 82 10.15 5.24 -3.97
C TYR A 82 10.85 6.56 -4.28
N ARG A 83 10.41 7.63 -3.65
CA ARG A 83 11.05 8.96 -3.73
C ARG A 83 10.94 9.67 -2.38
N LYS A 84 12.08 10.10 -1.86
CA LYS A 84 12.17 10.95 -0.68
C LYS A 84 11.77 12.39 -1.09
N THR A 85 10.65 12.87 -0.59
CA THR A 85 10.08 14.17 -0.96
C THR A 85 10.10 15.17 0.20
N GLY A 86 10.16 14.67 1.42
CA GLY A 86 9.81 15.42 2.62
C GLY A 86 8.31 15.60 2.79
N SER A 87 7.92 16.12 3.94
CA SER A 87 6.54 16.49 4.25
C SER A 87 6.45 17.79 5.03
N LEU A 88 5.32 18.48 4.91
CA LEU A 88 4.97 19.69 5.65
C LEU A 88 3.65 19.47 6.38
N VAL A 89 3.59 19.72 7.68
CA VAL A 89 2.34 19.81 8.45
C VAL A 89 2.03 21.29 8.61
N LEU A 90 1.03 21.79 7.89
CA LEU A 90 0.68 23.21 7.82
C LEU A 90 -0.15 23.65 9.03
N ALA A 91 0.12 24.85 9.55
CA ALA A 91 -0.66 25.53 10.54
C ALA A 91 -1.05 26.94 10.05
N PHE A 92 -2.32 27.32 10.28
CA PHE A 92 -2.94 28.55 9.79
C PHE A 92 -3.15 29.59 10.91
N SER A 93 -2.90 29.20 12.16
CA SER A 93 -2.99 30.07 13.33
C SER A 93 -1.87 29.80 14.33
N ASP A 94 -1.72 30.67 15.32
CA ASP A 94 -0.75 30.48 16.39
C ASP A 94 -1.20 29.40 17.39
N GLU A 95 -2.51 29.14 17.47
CA GLU A 95 -3.04 28.00 18.24
C GLU A 95 -2.65 26.67 17.58
N GLU A 96 -2.76 26.58 16.25
CA GLU A 96 -2.35 25.38 15.50
C GLU A 96 -0.83 25.18 15.55
N LYS A 97 -0.02 26.25 15.73
CA LYS A 97 1.42 26.14 15.94
C LYS A 97 1.78 25.29 17.16
N LYS A 98 0.97 25.37 18.24
CA LYS A 98 1.19 24.54 19.43
C LYS A 98 1.14 23.04 19.11
N ALA A 99 0.22 22.64 18.22
CA ALA A 99 0.17 21.26 17.76
C ALA A 99 1.42 20.87 16.98
N LEU A 100 2.03 21.78 16.20
CA LEU A 100 3.31 21.53 15.54
C LEU A 100 4.46 21.37 16.56
N GLU A 101 4.46 22.17 17.62
CA GLU A 101 5.47 22.07 18.69
C GLU A 101 5.36 20.75 19.45
N GLU A 102 4.17 20.22 19.65
CA GLU A 102 3.94 18.90 20.24
C GLU A 102 4.44 17.80 19.30
N LEU A 103 4.11 17.85 17.99
CA LEU A 103 4.62 16.93 16.99
C LEU A 103 6.15 16.98 16.87
N TYR A 104 6.75 18.17 16.97
CA TYR A 104 8.20 18.36 16.98
C TYR A 104 8.86 17.66 18.16
N LYS A 105 8.35 17.88 19.39
CA LYS A 105 8.85 17.23 20.60
C LYS A 105 8.74 15.70 20.48
N ARG A 106 7.58 15.22 20.09
CA ARG A 106 7.30 13.80 19.86
C ARG A 106 8.28 13.19 18.85
N GLY A 107 8.54 13.90 17.75
CA GLY A 107 9.49 13.47 16.75
C GLY A 107 10.92 13.35 17.29
N LEU A 108 11.37 14.31 18.10
CA LEU A 108 12.69 14.23 18.76
C LEU A 108 12.77 13.03 19.72
N GLU A 109 11.72 12.78 20.51
CA GLU A 109 11.65 11.62 21.42
C GLU A 109 11.67 10.29 20.65
N ASN A 110 11.09 10.27 19.44
CA ASN A 110 11.14 9.13 18.52
C ASN A 110 12.49 8.98 17.80
N GLY A 111 13.46 9.88 18.03
CA GLY A 111 14.80 9.83 17.45
C GLY A 111 14.89 10.37 16.02
N ILE A 112 14.08 11.39 15.69
CA ILE A 112 14.10 12.09 14.41
C ILE A 112 14.78 13.45 14.60
N GLU A 113 15.97 13.61 14.05
CA GLU A 113 16.82 14.80 14.26
C GLU A 113 16.52 15.92 13.23
N ASP A 114 15.99 15.60 12.04
CA ASP A 114 15.82 16.53 10.93
C ASP A 114 14.41 17.14 10.86
N LEU A 115 13.86 17.54 11.98
CA LEU A 115 12.61 18.27 12.06
C LEU A 115 12.85 19.76 12.23
N GLU A 116 12.08 20.58 11.52
CA GLU A 116 12.16 22.04 11.62
C GLU A 116 10.76 22.63 11.67
N ILE A 117 10.50 23.59 12.59
CA ILE A 117 9.33 24.46 12.51
C ILE A 117 9.74 25.69 11.71
N ILE A 118 9.12 25.87 10.55
CA ILE A 118 9.42 26.95 9.60
C ILE A 118 8.24 27.91 9.49
N ASP A 119 8.52 29.16 9.15
CA ASP A 119 7.49 30.19 8.92
C ASP A 119 6.83 30.08 7.54
N GLY A 120 5.72 30.80 7.35
CA GLY A 120 4.95 30.77 6.10
C GLY A 120 5.73 31.27 4.87
N ASN A 121 6.75 32.14 5.03
CA ASN A 121 7.57 32.58 3.90
C ASN A 121 8.42 31.42 3.42
N ARG A 122 9.08 30.72 4.34
CA ARG A 122 9.87 29.53 4.02
C ARG A 122 9.01 28.41 3.44
N VAL A 123 7.77 28.22 3.93
CA VAL A 123 6.82 27.27 3.35
C VAL A 123 6.55 27.60 1.87
N ARG A 124 6.28 28.87 1.55
CA ARG A 124 5.99 29.31 0.17
C ARG A 124 7.20 29.20 -0.77
N GLU A 125 8.41 29.38 -0.26
CA GLU A 125 9.63 29.10 -1.04
C GLU A 125 9.74 27.61 -1.41
N LEU A 126 9.38 26.72 -0.49
CA LEU A 126 9.42 25.27 -0.68
C LEU A 126 8.25 24.76 -1.52
N GLU A 127 7.06 25.35 -1.36
CA GLU A 127 5.79 24.98 -1.99
C GLU A 127 5.04 26.23 -2.44
N PRO A 128 5.34 26.76 -3.63
CA PRO A 128 4.82 28.05 -4.08
C PRO A 128 3.30 28.13 -4.24
N TYR A 129 2.62 26.97 -4.36
CA TYR A 129 1.19 26.89 -4.61
C TYR A 129 0.35 26.58 -3.36
N VAL A 130 0.97 26.49 -2.17
CA VAL A 130 0.20 26.41 -0.93
C VAL A 130 -0.53 27.71 -0.64
N SER A 131 -1.56 27.63 0.20
CA SER A 131 -2.34 28.81 0.60
C SER A 131 -1.46 29.91 1.21
N SER A 132 -1.74 31.16 0.84
CA SER A 132 -1.12 32.35 1.46
C SER A 132 -1.43 32.46 2.96
N ASP A 133 -2.48 31.79 3.44
CA ASP A 133 -2.94 31.84 4.82
C ASP A 133 -2.07 30.97 5.77
N VAL A 134 -1.15 30.17 5.21
CA VAL A 134 -0.20 29.36 5.99
C VAL A 134 0.77 30.27 6.75
N LYS A 135 0.79 30.12 8.08
CA LYS A 135 1.67 30.87 8.99
C LYS A 135 2.92 30.08 9.37
N TRP A 136 2.75 28.78 9.64
CA TRP A 136 3.79 27.89 10.13
C TRP A 136 3.70 26.52 9.47
N ALA A 137 4.79 25.79 9.48
CA ALA A 137 4.77 24.35 9.18
C ALA A 137 5.85 23.58 9.96
N LEU A 138 5.54 22.31 10.28
CA LEU A 138 6.55 21.34 10.68
C LEU A 138 7.08 20.68 9.41
N TYR A 139 8.36 20.84 9.14
CA TYR A 139 9.04 20.24 8.00
C TYR A 139 9.81 18.99 8.43
N CYS A 140 9.53 17.86 7.78
CA CYS A 140 10.26 16.61 7.95
C CYS A 140 10.91 16.21 6.62
N LYS A 141 12.24 16.13 6.59
CA LYS A 141 13.02 15.83 5.36
C LYS A 141 12.99 14.34 4.98
N HIS A 142 12.73 13.45 5.95
CA HIS A 142 12.80 11.99 5.76
C HIS A 142 11.53 11.36 5.20
N SER A 143 10.42 12.07 5.17
CA SER A 143 9.19 11.58 4.56
C SER A 143 9.34 11.38 3.05
N GLY A 144 8.56 10.48 2.49
CA GLY A 144 8.58 10.22 1.06
C GLY A 144 7.26 9.66 0.54
N VAL A 145 7.25 9.32 -0.74
CA VAL A 145 6.14 8.66 -1.40
C VAL A 145 6.62 7.41 -2.13
N CYS A 146 5.81 6.37 -2.14
CA CYS A 146 6.07 5.17 -2.91
C CYS A 146 4.84 4.71 -3.68
N SER A 147 5.01 3.75 -4.59
CA SER A 147 3.92 3.03 -5.21
C SER A 147 3.59 1.79 -4.35
N PRO A 148 2.53 1.82 -3.50
CA PRO A 148 2.33 0.81 -2.47
C PRO A 148 1.96 -0.57 -3.04
N TYR A 149 1.24 -0.61 -4.16
CA TYR A 149 0.91 -1.87 -4.84
C TYR A 149 2.12 -2.46 -5.57
N GLU A 150 2.97 -1.64 -6.20
CA GLU A 150 4.22 -2.12 -6.82
C GLU A 150 5.20 -2.63 -5.77
N PHE A 151 5.29 -1.94 -4.62
CA PHE A 151 6.10 -2.39 -3.49
C PHE A 151 5.66 -3.79 -3.01
N THR A 152 4.36 -3.99 -2.77
CA THR A 152 3.82 -5.27 -2.33
C THR A 152 4.07 -6.38 -3.37
N ILE A 153 3.82 -6.08 -4.66
CA ILE A 153 4.08 -7.03 -5.77
C ILE A 153 5.56 -7.38 -5.84
N ALA A 154 6.44 -6.37 -5.75
CA ALA A 154 7.88 -6.57 -5.82
C ALA A 154 8.42 -7.45 -4.70
N LEU A 155 7.90 -7.26 -3.48
CA LEU A 155 8.24 -8.10 -2.33
C LEU A 155 7.84 -9.55 -2.53
N VAL A 156 6.60 -9.81 -3.00
CA VAL A 156 6.14 -11.18 -3.23
C VAL A 156 6.85 -11.81 -4.41
N GLU A 157 7.07 -11.10 -5.53
CA GLU A 157 7.86 -11.63 -6.66
C GLU A 157 9.27 -12.06 -6.20
N ASN A 158 9.91 -11.22 -5.38
CA ASN A 158 11.24 -11.53 -4.84
C ASN A 158 11.19 -12.72 -3.86
N ALA A 159 10.17 -12.81 -3.01
CA ALA A 159 9.98 -13.93 -2.09
C ALA A 159 9.78 -15.26 -2.84
N VAL A 160 8.93 -15.26 -3.89
CA VAL A 160 8.69 -16.44 -4.74
C VAL A 160 9.95 -16.83 -5.54
N GLU A 161 10.72 -15.85 -6.03
CA GLU A 161 12.02 -16.14 -6.68
C GLU A 161 12.99 -16.84 -5.71
N ASN A 162 12.88 -16.57 -4.42
CA ASN A 162 13.68 -17.17 -3.35
C ASN A 162 12.99 -18.38 -2.67
N GLY A 163 11.96 -18.97 -3.32
CA GLY A 163 11.42 -20.27 -2.94
C GLY A 163 10.17 -20.23 -2.04
N VAL A 164 9.57 -19.07 -1.78
CA VAL A 164 8.27 -18.99 -1.11
C VAL A 164 7.18 -19.49 -2.05
N GLU A 165 6.33 -20.38 -1.56
CA GLU A 165 5.18 -20.89 -2.30
C GLU A 165 3.97 -19.96 -2.09
N LEU A 166 3.53 -19.26 -3.14
CA LEU A 166 2.33 -18.41 -3.11
C LEU A 166 1.09 -19.23 -3.52
N LYS A 167 0.04 -19.17 -2.71
CA LYS A 167 -1.27 -19.79 -2.97
C LYS A 167 -2.35 -18.71 -3.01
N LEU A 168 -2.75 -18.33 -4.21
CA LEU A 168 -3.86 -17.41 -4.46
C LEU A 168 -5.20 -18.15 -4.41
N LEU A 169 -6.31 -17.44 -4.17
CA LEU A 169 -7.66 -17.99 -4.03
C LEU A 169 -7.77 -19.04 -2.91
N ASN A 170 -6.94 -18.94 -1.89
CA ASN A 170 -6.91 -19.83 -0.73
C ASN A 170 -7.33 -19.08 0.54
N GLU A 171 -8.65 -18.85 0.68
CA GLU A 171 -9.19 -18.27 1.91
C GLU A 171 -9.09 -19.26 3.06
N VAL A 172 -8.46 -18.84 4.15
CA VAL A 172 -8.39 -19.64 5.37
C VAL A 172 -9.75 -19.62 6.06
N ILE A 173 -10.35 -20.79 6.24
CA ILE A 173 -11.70 -20.99 6.82
C ILE A 173 -11.67 -21.74 8.14
N GLY A 174 -10.53 -22.26 8.57
CA GLY A 174 -10.34 -22.92 9.85
C GLY A 174 -8.88 -23.21 10.13
N ILE A 175 -8.52 -23.15 11.41
CA ILE A 175 -7.19 -23.52 11.90
C ILE A 175 -7.36 -24.36 13.15
N LYS A 176 -6.70 -25.53 13.20
CA LYS A 176 -6.67 -26.40 14.35
C LYS A 176 -5.24 -26.78 14.67
N LYS A 177 -4.81 -26.62 15.91
CA LYS A 177 -3.52 -27.12 16.36
C LYS A 177 -3.70 -28.52 16.97
N GLU A 178 -2.90 -29.46 16.51
CA GLU A 178 -2.81 -30.82 17.04
C GLU A 178 -1.35 -31.09 17.34
N ASP A 179 -1.02 -31.31 18.59
CA ASP A 179 0.34 -31.33 19.12
C ASP A 179 1.10 -30.05 18.75
N ASP A 180 2.19 -30.13 18.00
CA ASP A 180 3.01 -28.99 17.56
C ASP A 180 2.75 -28.60 16.11
N ILE A 181 1.70 -29.12 15.47
CA ILE A 181 1.38 -28.88 14.07
C ILE A 181 0.03 -28.19 13.93
N PHE A 182 0.01 -27.12 13.15
CA PHE A 182 -1.23 -26.47 12.73
C PHE A 182 -1.76 -27.13 11.46
N ASN A 183 -3.03 -27.50 11.49
CA ASN A 183 -3.82 -27.90 10.32
C ASN A 183 -4.62 -26.67 9.87
N VAL A 184 -4.31 -26.15 8.71
CA VAL A 184 -4.94 -24.95 8.13
C VAL A 184 -5.86 -25.38 7.01
N LYS A 185 -7.16 -25.20 7.19
CA LYS A 185 -8.18 -25.47 6.18
C LYS A 185 -8.45 -24.23 5.36
N THR A 186 -8.40 -24.36 4.03
CA THR A 186 -8.73 -23.28 3.09
C THR A 186 -9.87 -23.70 2.17
N THR A 187 -10.35 -22.75 1.37
CA THR A 187 -11.36 -23.01 0.32
C THR A 187 -10.88 -23.88 -0.83
N LYS A 188 -9.55 -24.11 -0.96
CA LYS A 188 -8.94 -24.88 -2.06
C LYS A 188 -8.19 -26.14 -1.62
N GLY A 189 -8.02 -26.33 -0.30
CA GLY A 189 -7.31 -27.50 0.26
C GLY A 189 -6.78 -27.23 1.64
N ASP A 190 -6.13 -28.25 2.21
CA ASP A 190 -5.63 -28.23 3.57
C ASP A 190 -4.09 -28.18 3.58
N PHE A 191 -3.54 -27.43 4.52
CA PHE A 191 -2.11 -27.23 4.68
C PHE A 191 -1.67 -27.54 6.11
N LYS A 192 -0.42 -27.94 6.30
CA LYS A 192 0.16 -28.19 7.62
C LYS A 192 1.43 -27.36 7.83
N SER A 193 1.59 -26.79 9.03
CA SER A 193 2.74 -25.95 9.38
C SER A 193 3.10 -26.04 10.85
N LYS A 194 4.37 -25.80 11.17
CA LYS A 194 4.85 -25.65 12.55
C LYS A 194 4.50 -24.26 13.12
N TYR A 195 4.59 -23.21 12.29
CA TYR A 195 4.32 -21.83 12.68
C TYR A 195 3.30 -21.19 11.74
N ILE A 196 2.46 -20.33 12.30
CA ILE A 196 1.52 -19.50 11.55
C ILE A 196 1.75 -18.03 11.88
N ILE A 197 1.80 -17.20 10.84
CA ILE A 197 1.83 -15.75 10.95
C ILE A 197 0.53 -15.19 10.41
N ASN A 198 -0.25 -14.57 11.28
CA ASN A 198 -1.50 -13.92 10.95
C ASN A 198 -1.24 -12.47 10.51
N ALA A 199 -1.15 -12.25 9.20
CA ALA A 199 -1.03 -10.93 8.57
C ALA A 199 -2.27 -10.57 7.73
N ALA A 200 -3.46 -11.02 8.16
CA ALA A 200 -4.71 -10.97 7.42
C ALA A 200 -5.41 -9.58 7.41
N GLY A 201 -4.71 -8.51 7.84
CA GLY A 201 -5.18 -7.13 7.79
C GLY A 201 -6.52 -6.94 8.52
N VAL A 202 -7.56 -6.49 7.80
CA VAL A 202 -8.90 -6.26 8.40
C VAL A 202 -9.58 -7.52 8.93
N TYR A 203 -9.09 -8.71 8.57
CA TYR A 203 -9.62 -10.01 9.02
C TYR A 203 -8.74 -10.68 10.08
N SER A 204 -7.70 -10.04 10.58
CA SER A 204 -6.75 -10.64 11.52
C SER A 204 -7.40 -11.08 12.83
N ASP A 205 -8.41 -10.38 13.31
CA ASP A 205 -9.22 -10.78 14.46
C ASP A 205 -10.01 -12.09 14.22
N LYS A 206 -10.56 -12.26 13.01
CA LYS A 206 -11.26 -13.50 12.64
C LYS A 206 -10.31 -14.69 12.57
N ILE A 207 -9.12 -14.50 12.01
CA ILE A 207 -8.10 -15.55 11.93
C ILE A 207 -7.60 -15.92 13.33
N SER A 208 -7.36 -14.93 14.20
CA SER A 208 -6.94 -15.15 15.58
C SER A 208 -7.96 -16.00 16.37
N LYS A 209 -9.26 -15.72 16.21
CA LYS A 209 -10.35 -16.49 16.84
C LYS A 209 -10.39 -17.95 16.39
N MET A 210 -9.90 -18.31 15.20
CA MET A 210 -9.87 -19.70 14.73
C MET A 210 -8.98 -20.61 15.59
N VAL A 211 -7.99 -20.02 16.29
CA VAL A 211 -7.12 -20.75 17.22
C VAL A 211 -7.48 -20.52 18.69
N GLY A 212 -8.62 -19.89 18.96
CA GLY A 212 -9.13 -19.63 20.32
C GLY A 212 -8.59 -18.34 20.95
N VAL A 213 -7.82 -17.53 20.24
CA VAL A 213 -7.29 -16.24 20.74
C VAL A 213 -8.24 -15.10 20.36
N ASP A 214 -8.87 -14.47 21.36
CA ASP A 214 -9.88 -13.41 21.22
C ASP A 214 -9.56 -12.20 22.11
N ASP A 215 -8.30 -11.78 22.14
CA ASP A 215 -7.79 -10.69 22.97
C ASP A 215 -7.86 -9.31 22.27
N PHE A 216 -8.25 -9.25 20.99
CA PHE A 216 -8.45 -8.01 20.25
C PHE A 216 -9.55 -8.15 19.17
N TYR A 217 -10.01 -6.98 18.68
CA TYR A 217 -10.86 -6.89 17.50
C TYR A 217 -10.45 -5.74 16.61
N ILE A 218 -10.76 -5.83 15.31
CA ILE A 218 -10.42 -4.82 14.31
C ILE A 218 -11.60 -3.89 14.04
N ILE A 219 -11.34 -2.61 14.22
CA ILE A 219 -12.23 -1.51 13.86
C ILE A 219 -11.91 -1.10 12.43
N SER A 220 -12.89 -1.25 11.53
CA SER A 220 -12.75 -0.85 10.13
C SER A 220 -12.94 0.66 9.97
N ARG A 221 -11.88 1.35 9.52
CA ARG A 221 -11.93 2.80 9.26
C ARG A 221 -11.62 3.06 7.80
N LYS A 222 -12.67 3.43 7.05
CA LYS A 222 -12.58 3.77 5.64
C LYS A 222 -11.93 5.14 5.45
N GLY A 223 -11.10 5.26 4.41
CA GLY A 223 -10.58 6.53 3.91
C GLY A 223 -10.81 6.64 2.42
N GLU A 224 -11.51 7.69 2.00
CA GLU A 224 -11.79 7.98 0.60
C GLU A 224 -10.75 8.92 0.01
N TYR A 225 -10.46 8.78 -1.27
CA TYR A 225 -9.46 9.56 -1.98
C TYR A 225 -9.97 10.01 -3.34
N ILE A 226 -9.47 11.14 -3.81
CA ILE A 226 -9.62 11.61 -5.19
C ILE A 226 -8.23 11.65 -5.84
N LEU A 227 -8.12 11.05 -7.01
CA LEU A 227 -6.91 11.07 -7.83
C LEU A 227 -7.13 11.96 -9.05
N LEU A 228 -6.29 12.97 -9.21
CA LEU A 228 -6.31 13.91 -10.33
C LEU A 228 -5.21 13.57 -11.36
N ASN A 229 -5.31 14.20 -12.52
CA ASN A 229 -4.36 14.00 -13.61
C ASN A 229 -2.95 14.50 -13.24
N LYS A 230 -1.95 13.98 -13.94
CA LYS A 230 -0.54 14.33 -13.79
C LYS A 230 -0.24 15.81 -14.11
N ASP A 231 -1.05 16.45 -14.94
CA ASP A 231 -0.92 17.88 -15.23
C ASP A 231 -1.17 18.79 -14.01
N GLN A 232 -1.67 18.22 -12.89
CA GLN A 232 -1.81 18.92 -11.61
C GLN A 232 -0.63 18.64 -10.64
N SER A 233 0.38 17.87 -11.04
CA SER A 233 1.50 17.48 -10.17
C SER A 233 2.37 18.62 -9.69
N TYR A 234 2.43 19.72 -10.48
CA TYR A 234 3.25 20.90 -10.16
C TYR A 234 2.81 21.66 -8.91
N LEU A 235 1.59 21.39 -8.44
CA LEU A 235 1.00 22.09 -7.29
C LEU A 235 1.68 21.76 -5.96
N VAL A 236 2.22 20.55 -5.82
CA VAL A 236 2.94 20.17 -4.60
C VAL A 236 4.09 19.21 -4.92
N ASN A 237 5.25 19.48 -4.32
CA ASN A 237 6.44 18.64 -4.44
C ASN A 237 6.62 17.71 -3.23
N ARG A 238 6.06 18.11 -2.08
CA ARG A 238 6.13 17.39 -0.80
C ARG A 238 4.76 16.86 -0.42
N VAL A 239 4.73 16.00 0.59
CA VAL A 239 3.47 15.60 1.21
C VAL A 239 2.98 16.73 2.11
N ILE A 240 1.82 17.26 1.82
CA ILE A 240 1.21 18.36 2.58
C ILE A 240 0.15 17.79 3.52
N PHE A 241 0.34 17.95 4.81
CA PHE A 241 -0.64 17.67 5.86
C PHE A 241 -1.16 18.97 6.45
N GLN A 242 -2.23 18.88 7.21
CA GLN A 242 -2.73 19.96 8.08
C GLN A 242 -2.46 19.60 9.54
N ALA A 243 -2.26 20.59 10.38
CA ALA A 243 -2.16 20.40 11.82
C ALA A 243 -3.37 19.60 12.34
N PRO A 244 -3.15 18.61 13.22
CA PRO A 244 -4.26 17.86 13.80
C PRO A 244 -5.21 18.79 14.57
N THR A 245 -6.51 18.51 14.45
CA THR A 245 -7.58 19.21 15.18
C THR A 245 -8.38 18.19 15.98
N GLU A 246 -9.33 18.63 16.79
CA GLU A 246 -10.29 17.75 17.49
C GLU A 246 -11.03 16.80 16.53
N LYS A 247 -11.20 17.20 15.26
CA LYS A 247 -11.79 16.35 14.20
C LYS A 247 -10.83 15.31 13.62
N GLY A 248 -9.58 15.28 14.08
CA GLY A 248 -8.53 14.35 13.66
C GLY A 248 -7.49 14.99 12.74
N LYS A 249 -6.69 14.13 12.09
CA LYS A 249 -5.69 14.53 11.08
C LYS A 249 -6.43 15.11 9.89
N GLY A 250 -6.03 16.29 9.42
CA GLY A 250 -6.64 16.93 8.25
C GLY A 250 -6.46 16.13 6.95
N ILE A 251 -7.03 16.65 5.87
CA ILE A 251 -6.91 16.06 4.54
C ILE A 251 -5.53 16.38 3.96
N LEU A 252 -4.82 15.35 3.48
CA LEU A 252 -3.54 15.55 2.81
C LEU A 252 -3.70 15.92 1.33
N VAL A 253 -2.69 16.63 0.82
CA VAL A 253 -2.49 16.88 -0.61
C VAL A 253 -1.09 16.41 -0.95
N THR A 254 -0.95 15.52 -1.94
CA THR A 254 0.35 14.97 -2.32
C THR A 254 0.41 14.62 -3.79
N THR A 255 1.61 14.64 -4.35
CA THR A 255 1.88 14.04 -5.66
C THR A 255 2.32 12.59 -5.44
N THR A 256 1.60 11.64 -6.03
CA THR A 256 1.98 10.21 -5.98
C THR A 256 3.34 9.97 -6.63
N TYR A 257 3.93 8.80 -6.42
CA TYR A 257 5.20 8.44 -7.07
C TYR A 257 5.14 8.62 -8.60
N HIS A 258 4.02 8.28 -9.21
CA HIS A 258 3.82 8.38 -10.67
C HIS A 258 3.33 9.76 -11.17
N GLY A 259 3.31 10.77 -10.30
CA GLY A 259 3.03 12.15 -10.66
C GLY A 259 1.54 12.54 -10.71
N ASN A 260 0.63 11.72 -10.21
CA ASN A 260 -0.76 12.13 -10.07
C ASN A 260 -0.95 12.95 -8.80
N LEU A 261 -1.68 14.06 -8.86
CA LEU A 261 -2.11 14.75 -7.64
C LEU A 261 -3.18 13.91 -6.94
N MET A 262 -3.05 13.70 -5.65
CA MET A 262 -3.99 12.97 -4.81
C MET A 262 -4.40 13.80 -3.61
N ILE A 263 -5.69 13.83 -3.31
CA ILE A 263 -6.27 14.46 -2.13
C ILE A 263 -7.08 13.42 -1.35
N GLY A 264 -7.07 13.53 -0.02
CA GLY A 264 -7.64 12.54 0.90
C GLY A 264 -6.55 12.03 1.85
N PRO A 265 -6.84 11.07 2.74
CA PRO A 265 -8.16 10.52 2.94
C PRO A 265 -8.99 11.30 3.97
N ASP A 266 -10.28 11.06 3.95
CA ASP A 266 -11.14 11.25 5.09
C ASP A 266 -11.04 10.08 6.09
N ALA A 267 -11.96 10.00 7.06
CA ALA A 267 -11.90 8.99 8.09
C ALA A 267 -13.30 8.63 8.58
N GLN A 268 -13.90 7.60 7.99
CA GLN A 268 -15.23 7.11 8.30
C GLN A 268 -15.18 5.75 8.99
N ARG A 269 -15.92 5.57 10.09
CA ARG A 269 -16.14 4.23 10.65
C ARG A 269 -17.15 3.50 9.78
N VAL A 270 -16.82 2.26 9.38
CA VAL A 270 -17.72 1.42 8.59
C VAL A 270 -17.93 0.08 9.30
N GLU A 271 -19.13 -0.47 9.13
CA GLU A 271 -19.51 -1.74 9.73
C GLU A 271 -18.93 -2.92 8.93
N TYR A 272 -19.01 -2.84 7.61
CA TYR A 272 -18.55 -3.91 6.73
C TYR A 272 -17.07 -3.74 6.38
N LYS A 273 -16.29 -4.81 6.60
CA LYS A 273 -14.84 -4.84 6.34
C LYS A 273 -14.48 -4.73 4.86
N ASP A 274 -15.44 -4.87 3.96
CA ASP A 274 -15.29 -4.80 2.50
C ASP A 274 -15.92 -3.55 1.88
N ASP A 275 -16.47 -2.62 2.67
CA ASP A 275 -17.07 -1.38 2.13
C ASP A 275 -15.99 -0.40 1.66
N VAL A 276 -15.58 -0.56 0.41
CA VAL A 276 -14.67 0.36 -0.31
C VAL A 276 -15.42 1.32 -1.24
N SER A 277 -16.70 1.58 -0.97
CA SER A 277 -17.49 2.59 -1.67
C SER A 277 -16.96 3.99 -1.39
N THR A 278 -17.23 4.95 -2.30
CA THR A 278 -17.02 6.37 -2.09
C THR A 278 -18.36 7.09 -2.05
N THR A 279 -18.46 8.15 -1.24
CA THR A 279 -19.67 8.91 -0.99
C THR A 279 -19.53 10.36 -1.46
N GLU A 280 -20.62 10.98 -1.90
CA GLU A 280 -20.58 12.39 -2.29
C GLU A 280 -20.19 13.28 -1.11
N GLU A 281 -20.71 12.99 0.09
CA GLU A 281 -20.41 13.73 1.31
C GLU A 281 -18.92 13.66 1.66
N GLY A 282 -18.33 12.47 1.66
CA GLY A 282 -16.90 12.24 1.93
C GLY A 282 -16.02 12.97 0.92
N LEU A 283 -16.33 12.84 -0.37
CA LEU A 283 -15.56 13.51 -1.42
C LEU A 283 -15.69 15.04 -1.37
N ARG A 284 -16.86 15.57 -1.04
CA ARG A 284 -17.07 17.01 -0.82
C ARG A 284 -16.23 17.51 0.33
N TYR A 285 -16.28 16.84 1.48
CA TYR A 285 -15.45 17.16 2.64
C TYR A 285 -13.95 17.16 2.31
N ILE A 286 -13.49 16.18 1.54
CA ILE A 286 -12.09 16.09 1.09
C ILE A 286 -11.71 17.31 0.25
N ILE A 287 -12.54 17.70 -0.73
CA ILE A 287 -12.28 18.82 -1.63
C ILE A 287 -12.21 20.14 -0.83
N GLU A 288 -13.21 20.41 -0.01
CA GLU A 288 -13.29 21.63 0.77
C GLU A 288 -12.12 21.77 1.75
N THR A 289 -11.75 20.69 2.40
CA THR A 289 -10.65 20.67 3.37
C THR A 289 -9.29 20.78 2.68
N ALA A 290 -9.06 20.06 1.57
CA ALA A 290 -7.83 20.15 0.79
C ALA A 290 -7.57 21.58 0.26
N ARG A 291 -8.63 22.32 -0.11
CA ARG A 291 -8.54 23.72 -0.58
C ARG A 291 -8.01 24.68 0.47
N LYS A 292 -8.05 24.34 1.75
CA LYS A 292 -7.39 25.14 2.80
C LYS A 292 -5.87 25.13 2.62
N SER A 293 -5.30 24.02 2.20
CA SER A 293 -3.86 23.85 1.98
C SER A 293 -3.42 24.31 0.60
N VAL A 294 -4.15 23.89 -0.44
CA VAL A 294 -3.85 24.19 -1.86
C VAL A 294 -5.15 24.61 -2.54
N LYS A 295 -5.28 25.91 -2.86
CA LYS A 295 -6.55 26.49 -3.36
C LYS A 295 -6.86 26.12 -4.81
N ASN A 296 -5.86 25.96 -5.67
CA ASN A 296 -5.99 26.08 -7.11
C ASN A 296 -5.96 24.74 -7.88
N PHE A 297 -6.17 23.58 -7.23
CA PHE A 297 -6.30 22.35 -8.00
C PHE A 297 -7.65 22.33 -8.76
N ASP A 298 -7.60 21.84 -10.00
CA ASP A 298 -8.77 21.74 -10.87
C ASP A 298 -9.45 20.38 -10.71
N ILE A 299 -10.59 20.36 -10.00
CA ILE A 299 -11.37 19.14 -9.76
C ILE A 299 -11.91 18.49 -11.06
N LYS A 300 -12.02 19.26 -12.16
CA LYS A 300 -12.40 18.73 -13.47
C LYS A 300 -11.34 17.78 -14.05
N LYS A 301 -10.12 17.81 -13.50
CA LYS A 301 -9.02 16.90 -13.83
C LYS A 301 -9.06 15.59 -13.05
N THR A 302 -10.13 15.30 -12.34
CA THR A 302 -10.32 14.02 -11.64
C THR A 302 -10.24 12.85 -12.60
N LEU A 303 -9.41 11.86 -12.27
CA LEU A 303 -9.35 10.58 -12.97
C LEU A 303 -10.30 9.56 -12.35
N THR A 304 -10.25 9.42 -11.03
CA THR A 304 -11.06 8.44 -10.28
C THR A 304 -11.10 8.81 -8.80
N SER A 305 -12.06 8.23 -8.08
CA SER A 305 -12.06 8.11 -6.63
C SER A 305 -11.86 6.65 -6.21
N PHE A 306 -11.36 6.43 -5.02
CA PHE A 306 -11.24 5.12 -4.43
C PHE A 306 -11.25 5.21 -2.91
N ALA A 307 -11.46 4.08 -2.23
CA ALA A 307 -11.38 4.01 -0.78
C ALA A 307 -10.57 2.79 -0.33
N GLY A 308 -9.99 2.88 0.86
CA GLY A 308 -9.30 1.79 1.52
C GLY A 308 -9.70 1.67 2.99
N ILE A 309 -9.71 0.44 3.51
CA ILE A 309 -10.09 0.16 4.89
C ILE A 309 -8.85 -0.02 5.75
N ARG A 310 -8.67 0.85 6.73
CA ARG A 310 -7.59 0.78 7.73
C ARG A 310 -7.97 -0.19 8.84
N PRO A 311 -7.15 -1.22 9.14
CA PRO A 311 -7.41 -2.19 10.20
C PRO A 311 -6.92 -1.65 11.56
N ILE A 312 -7.72 -0.83 12.23
CA ILE A 312 -7.36 -0.28 13.54
C ILE A 312 -7.67 -1.31 14.62
N SER A 313 -6.70 -1.63 15.46
CA SER A 313 -6.92 -2.45 16.67
C SER A 313 -7.66 -1.63 17.74
N ASN A 314 -8.51 -2.31 18.54
CA ASN A 314 -9.10 -1.71 19.73
C ASN A 314 -8.07 -1.25 20.77
N THR A 315 -6.86 -1.79 20.73
CA THR A 315 -5.72 -1.32 21.55
C THR A 315 -5.12 -0.01 21.05
N LYS A 316 -5.47 0.45 19.86
CA LYS A 316 -4.96 1.63 19.15
C LYS A 316 -3.48 1.56 18.75
N ASP A 317 -2.80 0.46 19.03
CA ASP A 317 -1.42 0.20 18.63
C ASP A 317 -1.30 -1.07 17.79
N PHE A 318 -0.14 -1.35 17.22
CA PHE A 318 0.16 -2.58 16.50
C PHE A 318 0.23 -3.76 17.47
N ILE A 319 -0.24 -4.92 17.01
CA ILE A 319 -0.17 -6.18 17.75
C ILE A 319 0.82 -7.08 17.00
N ILE A 320 2.04 -7.20 17.53
CA ILE A 320 3.13 -7.98 16.92
C ILE A 320 3.71 -8.87 18.01
N LYS A 321 3.17 -10.07 18.16
CA LYS A 321 3.54 -10.98 19.25
C LYS A 321 3.18 -12.43 18.96
N GLU A 322 3.93 -13.36 19.51
CA GLU A 322 3.45 -14.74 19.69
C GLU A 322 2.30 -14.74 20.71
N THR A 323 1.29 -15.55 20.48
CA THR A 323 0.14 -15.69 21.36
C THR A 323 0.39 -16.80 22.40
N GLU A 324 -0.59 -17.03 23.30
CA GLU A 324 -0.60 -18.19 24.20
C GLU A 324 -0.64 -19.51 23.45
N VAL A 325 -1.09 -19.52 22.18
CA VAL A 325 -1.02 -20.68 21.29
C VAL A 325 0.34 -20.68 20.63
N LYS A 326 1.31 -21.37 21.24
CA LYS A 326 2.69 -21.47 20.79
C LYS A 326 2.80 -21.72 19.28
N GLY A 327 3.64 -20.95 18.59
CA GLY A 327 3.84 -21.01 17.14
C GLY A 327 2.81 -20.22 16.33
N PHE A 328 1.84 -19.54 16.99
CA PHE A 328 0.90 -18.64 16.32
C PHE A 328 1.25 -17.19 16.65
N ILE A 329 1.65 -16.45 15.62
CA ILE A 329 2.10 -15.06 15.74
C ILE A 329 1.05 -14.12 15.13
N ASN A 330 0.51 -13.19 15.92
CA ASN A 330 -0.33 -12.12 15.44
C ASN A 330 0.51 -10.94 14.94
N VAL A 331 0.22 -10.47 13.71
CA VAL A 331 0.69 -9.21 13.13
C VAL A 331 -0.55 -8.44 12.67
N ALA A 332 -1.23 -7.83 13.64
CA ALA A 332 -2.58 -7.32 13.51
C ALA A 332 -2.68 -5.84 13.89
N GLY A 333 -3.79 -5.20 13.52
CA GLY A 333 -4.00 -3.78 13.82
C GLY A 333 -3.03 -2.86 13.06
N ILE A 334 -2.46 -3.31 11.95
CA ILE A 334 -1.44 -2.57 11.19
C ILE A 334 -2.13 -1.56 10.27
N ASP A 335 -2.62 -0.47 10.87
CA ASP A 335 -3.15 0.71 10.18
C ASP A 335 -2.02 1.71 9.82
N SER A 336 -2.26 3.01 9.73
CA SER A 336 -1.18 4.01 9.55
C SER A 336 -0.34 4.11 10.84
N PRO A 337 1.00 4.08 10.72
CA PRO A 337 1.87 4.13 9.54
C PRO A 337 2.33 2.76 9.00
N GLY A 338 1.48 1.77 8.93
CA GLY A 338 1.81 0.36 8.63
C GLY A 338 2.57 0.12 7.33
N LEU A 339 2.31 0.89 6.26
CA LEU A 339 3.09 0.81 5.02
C LEU A 339 4.57 1.09 5.30
N THR A 340 4.86 2.19 5.98
CA THR A 340 6.21 2.59 6.37
C THR A 340 6.86 1.58 7.31
N SER A 341 6.09 1.07 8.25
CA SER A 341 6.56 0.17 9.32
C SER A 341 6.81 -1.26 8.84
N SER A 342 6.17 -1.68 7.74
CA SER A 342 6.12 -3.08 7.32
C SER A 342 7.48 -3.77 7.14
N PRO A 343 8.56 -3.11 6.64
CA PRO A 343 9.87 -3.74 6.56
C PRO A 343 10.50 -4.03 7.92
N ALA A 344 10.32 -3.12 8.87
CA ALA A 344 10.84 -3.29 10.23
C ALA A 344 10.03 -4.31 11.02
N ILE A 345 8.71 -4.36 10.82
CA ILE A 345 7.83 -5.40 11.37
C ILE A 345 8.27 -6.78 10.91
N ALA A 346 8.63 -6.93 9.63
CA ALA A 346 9.08 -8.22 9.11
C ALA A 346 10.35 -8.73 9.82
N LYS A 347 11.30 -7.86 10.12
CA LYS A 347 12.49 -8.22 10.90
C LYS A 347 12.15 -8.62 12.34
N GLU A 348 11.23 -7.90 12.98
CA GLU A 348 10.77 -8.26 14.34
C GLU A 348 10.11 -9.64 14.36
N VAL A 349 9.29 -9.96 13.35
CA VAL A 349 8.66 -11.28 13.24
C VAL A 349 9.68 -12.40 13.10
N VAL A 350 10.79 -12.16 12.39
CA VAL A 350 11.91 -13.13 12.31
C VAL A 350 12.52 -13.37 13.69
N GLU A 351 12.74 -12.34 14.49
CA GLU A 351 13.27 -12.49 15.85
C GLU A 351 12.27 -13.22 16.75
N ILE A 352 10.97 -12.89 16.68
CA ILE A 352 9.92 -13.61 17.43
C ILE A 352 9.95 -15.11 17.08
N LEU A 353 10.03 -15.48 15.80
CA LEU A 353 10.07 -16.87 15.37
C LEU A 353 11.33 -17.60 15.88
N LYS A 354 12.46 -16.91 15.88
CA LYS A 354 13.72 -17.44 16.43
C LYS A 354 13.60 -17.70 17.92
N ASP A 355 13.05 -16.75 18.68
CA ASP A 355 12.81 -16.89 20.13
C ASP A 355 11.78 -17.98 20.43
N SER A 356 10.83 -18.21 19.51
CA SER A 356 9.86 -19.31 19.58
C SER A 356 10.47 -20.68 19.21
N GLY A 357 11.75 -20.72 18.83
CA GLY A 357 12.49 -21.98 18.57
C GLY A 357 12.61 -22.36 17.10
N LEU A 358 12.25 -21.49 16.14
CA LEU A 358 12.50 -21.75 14.71
C LEU A 358 13.99 -21.61 14.40
N GLY A 359 14.60 -22.70 13.91
CA GLY A 359 15.98 -22.68 13.43
C GLY A 359 16.11 -21.84 12.16
N LEU A 360 17.02 -20.85 12.18
CA LEU A 360 17.26 -19.95 11.06
C LEU A 360 18.66 -20.18 10.50
N GLU A 361 18.73 -20.86 9.34
CA GLU A 361 19.96 -21.04 8.56
C GLU A 361 19.88 -20.18 7.30
N ASN A 362 20.87 -19.30 7.09
CA ASN A 362 20.89 -18.42 5.93
C ASN A 362 21.04 -19.20 4.61
N LYS A 363 20.37 -18.73 3.57
CA LYS A 363 20.63 -19.17 2.18
C LYS A 363 21.85 -18.44 1.64
N GLU A 364 22.75 -19.19 1.00
CA GLU A 364 23.91 -18.62 0.31
C GLU A 364 23.55 -17.99 -1.04
N ASP A 365 22.48 -18.48 -1.67
CA ASP A 365 22.00 -18.13 -3.01
C ASP A 365 20.81 -17.15 -3.00
N PHE A 366 20.58 -16.43 -1.89
CA PHE A 366 19.51 -15.45 -1.80
C PHE A 366 19.68 -14.33 -2.84
N LYS A 367 18.66 -14.17 -3.69
CA LYS A 367 18.61 -13.14 -4.73
C LYS A 367 17.91 -11.91 -4.20
N ALA A 368 18.66 -10.90 -3.79
CA ALA A 368 18.10 -9.66 -3.23
C ALA A 368 17.43 -8.77 -4.31
N ASN A 369 17.94 -8.79 -5.53
CA ASN A 369 17.57 -7.85 -6.59
C ASN A 369 16.40 -8.35 -7.44
N ARG A 370 15.55 -7.41 -7.83
CA ARG A 370 14.43 -7.62 -8.75
C ARG A 370 14.50 -6.63 -9.91
N LYS A 371 14.19 -7.09 -11.12
CA LYS A 371 14.03 -6.22 -12.28
C LYS A 371 12.62 -5.59 -12.26
N SER A 372 12.53 -4.25 -12.39
CA SER A 372 11.25 -3.53 -12.55
C SER A 372 10.48 -4.00 -13.80
N ILE A 373 9.14 -4.03 -13.72
CA ILE A 373 8.28 -4.21 -14.89
C ILE A 373 8.13 -2.87 -15.63
N ILE A 374 7.88 -1.79 -14.88
CA ILE A 374 7.70 -0.47 -15.46
C ILE A 374 9.07 0.10 -15.84
N VAL A 375 9.25 0.33 -17.12
CA VAL A 375 10.46 0.94 -17.68
C VAL A 375 10.21 2.44 -17.90
N LYS A 376 11.05 3.29 -17.29
CA LYS A 376 10.99 4.74 -17.54
C LYS A 376 11.31 4.99 -19.00
N LYS A 377 10.36 5.62 -19.73
CA LYS A 377 10.59 6.06 -21.10
C LYS A 377 11.33 7.39 -21.08
N GLY A 378 12.45 7.46 -21.80
CA GLY A 378 13.13 8.73 -22.05
C GLY A 378 12.35 9.65 -22.99
N ASP A 379 12.75 10.90 -23.09
CA ASP A 379 12.10 11.89 -23.97
C ASP A 379 12.13 11.48 -25.44
N ASN A 380 13.14 10.70 -25.86
CA ASN A 380 13.33 10.17 -27.20
C ASN A 380 12.59 8.86 -27.47
N PHE A 381 11.72 8.38 -26.56
CA PHE A 381 10.98 7.15 -26.77
C PHE A 381 10.01 7.28 -27.96
N GLN A 382 10.29 6.52 -29.03
CA GLN A 382 9.52 6.48 -30.28
C GLN A 382 8.61 5.22 -30.31
N GLY A 383 7.64 5.16 -29.40
CA GLY A 383 6.62 4.11 -29.45
C GLY A 383 5.41 4.55 -30.26
N ASP A 384 4.82 3.61 -31.01
CA ASP A 384 3.60 3.82 -31.80
C ASP A 384 2.58 2.69 -31.57
N ILE A 385 1.31 2.99 -31.84
CA ILE A 385 0.20 2.02 -31.69
C ILE A 385 0.14 0.99 -32.80
N ASN A 386 0.85 1.19 -33.90
CA ASN A 386 0.94 0.32 -35.06
C ASN A 386 2.35 -0.30 -35.20
N ALA A 387 3.24 -0.09 -34.23
CA ALA A 387 4.55 -0.73 -34.27
C ALA A 387 4.43 -2.26 -34.19
N GLU A 388 5.23 -2.97 -34.96
CA GLU A 388 5.27 -4.44 -34.96
C GLU A 388 6.15 -4.98 -33.82
N GLU A 389 7.15 -4.21 -33.39
CA GLU A 389 8.07 -4.59 -32.32
C GLU A 389 7.40 -4.38 -30.96
N PRO A 390 7.27 -5.41 -30.10
CA PRO A 390 6.58 -5.31 -28.81
C PRO A 390 7.10 -4.21 -27.88
N GLU A 391 8.39 -3.88 -27.93
CA GLU A 391 9.04 -2.84 -27.16
C GLU A 391 8.61 -1.42 -27.57
N LYS A 392 8.17 -1.26 -28.81
CA LYS A 392 7.68 -0.01 -29.39
C LYS A 392 6.16 0.05 -29.53
N HIS A 393 5.49 -1.11 -29.55
CA HIS A 393 4.03 -1.21 -29.71
C HIS A 393 3.32 -0.70 -28.45
N ILE A 394 2.68 0.47 -28.55
CA ILE A 394 1.97 1.11 -27.45
C ILE A 394 0.57 0.53 -27.30
N ILE A 395 0.31 -0.16 -26.21
CA ILE A 395 -1.01 -0.65 -25.81
C ILE A 395 -1.78 0.42 -25.05
N CYS A 396 -1.15 1.10 -24.07
CA CYS A 396 -1.79 2.17 -23.31
C CYS A 396 -1.15 3.53 -23.65
N ARG A 397 -1.87 4.37 -24.41
CA ARG A 397 -1.40 5.70 -24.82
C ARG A 397 -1.17 6.65 -23.66
N CYS A 398 -2.06 6.66 -22.65
CA CYS A 398 -2.02 7.61 -21.55
C CYS A 398 -0.78 7.44 -20.66
N GLU A 399 -0.36 6.19 -20.43
CA GLU A 399 0.77 5.82 -19.58
C GLU A 399 1.98 5.32 -20.40
N LYS A 400 1.88 5.33 -21.75
CA LYS A 400 2.91 4.87 -22.68
C LYS A 400 3.39 3.44 -22.40
N VAL A 401 2.45 2.54 -22.01
CA VAL A 401 2.75 1.14 -21.72
C VAL A 401 2.83 0.37 -23.02
N THR A 402 3.92 -0.37 -23.21
CA THR A 402 4.17 -1.19 -24.39
C THR A 402 3.63 -2.62 -24.23
N GLU A 403 3.52 -3.34 -25.34
CA GLU A 403 3.17 -4.76 -25.36
C GLU A 403 4.20 -5.58 -24.57
N ALA A 404 5.48 -5.32 -24.75
CA ALA A 404 6.57 -6.02 -24.05
C ALA A 404 6.46 -5.91 -22.52
N GLU A 405 6.05 -4.74 -21.97
CA GLU A 405 5.84 -4.60 -20.53
C GLU A 405 4.67 -5.44 -20.01
N ILE A 406 3.62 -5.60 -20.80
CA ILE A 406 2.46 -6.44 -20.44
C ILE A 406 2.87 -7.91 -20.50
N ILE A 407 3.58 -8.32 -21.56
CA ILE A 407 4.11 -9.68 -21.70
C ILE A 407 5.09 -10.02 -20.56
N ASP A 408 6.01 -9.10 -20.20
CA ASP A 408 6.90 -9.30 -19.04
C ASP A 408 6.08 -9.52 -17.75
N ALA A 409 5.04 -8.73 -17.53
CA ALA A 409 4.18 -8.88 -16.35
C ALA A 409 3.44 -10.23 -16.30
N LEU A 410 3.00 -10.74 -17.44
CA LEU A 410 2.28 -12.02 -17.56
C LEU A 410 3.21 -13.22 -17.37
N ASN A 411 4.48 -13.11 -17.78
CA ASN A 411 5.47 -14.20 -17.72
C ASN A 411 6.24 -14.26 -16.40
N ARG A 412 5.89 -13.42 -15.40
CA ARG A 412 6.50 -13.49 -14.08
C ARG A 412 5.86 -14.57 -13.21
N LYS A 413 6.52 -14.90 -12.09
CA LYS A 413 6.15 -16.03 -11.22
C LYS A 413 4.81 -15.89 -10.49
N ILE A 414 4.27 -14.69 -10.40
CA ILE A 414 2.91 -14.47 -9.85
C ILE A 414 1.93 -14.51 -11.03
N GLU A 415 1.09 -15.52 -11.08
CA GLU A 415 0.06 -15.64 -12.11
C GLU A 415 -0.92 -14.46 -12.07
N VAL A 416 -1.22 -13.88 -13.23
CA VAL A 416 -2.12 -12.74 -13.38
C VAL A 416 -3.12 -13.00 -14.49
N LYS A 417 -4.40 -13.09 -14.12
CA LYS A 417 -5.51 -13.35 -15.06
C LYS A 417 -6.46 -12.18 -15.23
N SER A 418 -6.26 -11.08 -14.51
CA SER A 418 -7.19 -9.95 -14.53
C SER A 418 -6.58 -8.69 -15.14
N ILE A 419 -7.42 -7.88 -15.81
CA ILE A 419 -7.02 -6.57 -16.33
C ILE A 419 -6.51 -5.67 -15.20
N ASP A 420 -7.13 -5.73 -14.01
CA ASP A 420 -6.72 -4.94 -12.84
C ASP A 420 -5.35 -5.39 -12.28
N GLY A 421 -5.03 -6.68 -12.40
CA GLY A 421 -3.71 -7.22 -12.05
C GLY A 421 -2.60 -6.67 -12.97
N ILE A 422 -2.84 -6.63 -14.29
CA ILE A 422 -1.93 -5.99 -15.26
C ILE A 422 -1.83 -4.48 -15.01
N LYS A 423 -2.96 -3.82 -14.72
CA LYS A 423 -2.99 -2.39 -14.36
C LYS A 423 -2.07 -2.06 -13.20
N ARG A 424 -2.04 -2.88 -12.14
CA ARG A 424 -1.16 -2.65 -10.97
C ARG A 424 0.33 -2.91 -11.27
N ARG A 425 0.65 -3.74 -12.27
CA ARG A 425 2.03 -4.08 -12.65
C ARG A 425 2.63 -3.14 -13.67
N THR A 426 1.80 -2.64 -14.59
CA THR A 426 2.27 -1.89 -15.77
C THR A 426 1.73 -0.46 -15.85
N ARG A 427 0.71 -0.12 -15.06
CA ARG A 427 -0.10 1.09 -15.14
C ARG A 427 -1.03 1.18 -16.36
N ALA A 428 -1.11 0.16 -17.22
CA ALA A 428 -2.08 0.14 -18.30
C ALA A 428 -3.52 0.35 -17.78
N GLY A 429 -4.19 1.41 -18.23
CA GLY A 429 -5.54 1.78 -17.77
C GLY A 429 -5.59 2.75 -16.57
N MET A 430 -4.44 3.27 -16.08
CA MET A 430 -4.42 4.25 -14.97
C MET A 430 -4.47 5.71 -15.43
N GLY A 431 -4.29 5.99 -16.72
CA GLY A 431 -4.30 7.34 -17.24
C GLY A 431 -5.71 7.89 -17.53
N THR A 432 -5.77 9.01 -18.25
CA THR A 432 -6.98 9.83 -18.46
C THR A 432 -8.21 9.06 -18.97
N CYS A 433 -8.05 8.07 -19.84
CA CYS A 433 -9.17 7.29 -20.36
C CYS A 433 -9.62 6.14 -19.43
N GLN A 434 -8.92 5.87 -18.33
CA GLN A 434 -9.23 4.81 -17.34
C GLN A 434 -9.52 3.44 -17.96
N GLY A 435 -8.71 3.06 -18.97
CA GLY A 435 -8.78 1.77 -19.65
C GLY A 435 -9.75 1.69 -20.82
N ASN A 436 -10.53 2.74 -21.12
CA ASN A 436 -11.49 2.70 -22.22
C ASN A 436 -10.84 2.43 -23.59
N PHE A 437 -9.60 2.87 -23.79
CA PHE A 437 -8.85 2.59 -25.02
C PHE A 437 -8.08 1.27 -24.95
N CYS A 438 -7.37 1.00 -23.85
CA CYS A 438 -6.45 -0.14 -23.79
C CYS A 438 -7.06 -1.42 -23.20
N GLY A 439 -8.22 -1.36 -22.54
CA GLY A 439 -8.78 -2.49 -21.78
C GLY A 439 -9.04 -3.74 -22.64
N SER A 440 -9.61 -3.59 -23.84
CA SER A 440 -9.81 -4.71 -24.78
C SER A 440 -8.50 -5.29 -25.29
N ARG A 441 -7.51 -4.43 -25.58
CA ARG A 441 -6.18 -4.86 -26.03
C ARG A 441 -5.42 -5.63 -24.95
N VAL A 442 -5.48 -5.14 -23.68
CA VAL A 442 -4.91 -5.84 -22.52
C VAL A 442 -5.59 -7.20 -22.33
N ARG A 443 -6.93 -7.27 -22.45
CA ARG A 443 -7.67 -8.53 -22.38
C ARG A 443 -7.21 -9.53 -23.43
N ALA A 444 -7.11 -9.10 -24.69
CA ALA A 444 -6.66 -9.95 -25.78
C ALA A 444 -5.23 -10.47 -25.57
N LEU A 445 -4.33 -9.63 -25.05
CA LEU A 445 -2.95 -10.06 -24.71
C LEU A 445 -2.94 -11.07 -23.57
N ILE A 446 -3.72 -10.86 -22.50
CA ILE A 446 -3.83 -11.84 -21.40
C ILE A 446 -4.35 -13.19 -21.96
N ALA A 447 -5.41 -13.17 -22.77
CA ALA A 447 -6.00 -14.36 -23.34
C ALA A 447 -5.00 -15.12 -24.24
N LYS A 448 -4.26 -14.39 -25.07
CA LYS A 448 -3.23 -14.93 -25.97
C LYS A 448 -2.08 -15.56 -25.17
N GLU A 449 -1.48 -14.83 -24.23
CA GLU A 449 -0.30 -15.30 -23.49
C GLU A 449 -0.60 -16.48 -22.55
N LEU A 450 -1.81 -16.50 -21.95
CA LEU A 450 -2.26 -17.59 -21.08
C LEU A 450 -2.96 -18.73 -21.81
N ASN A 451 -3.15 -18.62 -23.13
CA ASN A 451 -3.90 -19.58 -23.96
C ASN A 451 -5.29 -19.92 -23.40
N ILE A 452 -6.04 -18.87 -23.02
CA ILE A 452 -7.41 -18.94 -22.51
C ILE A 452 -8.34 -18.11 -23.40
N LYS A 453 -9.66 -18.26 -23.25
CA LYS A 453 -10.62 -17.42 -23.97
C LYS A 453 -10.68 -16.02 -23.37
N GLU A 454 -11.00 -15.00 -24.17
CA GLU A 454 -11.15 -13.63 -23.68
C GLU A 454 -12.25 -13.48 -22.62
N GLU A 455 -13.30 -14.31 -22.66
CA GLU A 455 -14.37 -14.34 -21.67
C GLU A 455 -13.90 -14.83 -20.29
N GLU A 456 -12.81 -15.59 -20.23
CA GLU A 456 -12.19 -16.08 -18.99
C GLU A 456 -11.29 -15.04 -18.32
N VAL A 457 -10.94 -13.97 -19.05
CA VAL A 457 -10.15 -12.85 -18.51
C VAL A 457 -11.06 -11.95 -17.70
N THR A 458 -10.86 -11.92 -16.39
CA THR A 458 -11.65 -11.11 -15.48
C THR A 458 -11.23 -9.63 -15.50
N LYS A 459 -12.14 -8.75 -15.10
CA LYS A 459 -11.80 -7.34 -14.93
C LYS A 459 -11.13 -7.08 -13.58
N ARG A 460 -11.65 -7.69 -12.52
CA ARG A 460 -11.22 -7.50 -11.12
C ARG A 460 -11.48 -8.79 -10.35
N GLY A 461 -10.47 -9.63 -10.21
CA GLY A 461 -10.61 -10.81 -9.38
C GLY A 461 -11.55 -11.90 -9.95
N ALA A 462 -11.68 -12.98 -9.19
CA ALA A 462 -12.50 -14.13 -9.56
C ALA A 462 -13.99 -13.79 -9.63
N ASP A 463 -14.47 -12.87 -8.79
CA ASP A 463 -15.85 -12.35 -8.77
C ASP A 463 -15.89 -10.93 -9.34
N SER A 464 -16.03 -10.81 -10.65
CA SER A 464 -16.22 -9.52 -11.31
C SER A 464 -17.57 -8.86 -11.02
N SER A 465 -18.44 -9.50 -10.23
CA SER A 465 -19.77 -9.01 -9.83
C SER A 465 -19.74 -7.97 -8.70
N ASP A 466 -18.65 -7.86 -7.95
CA ASP A 466 -18.50 -6.84 -6.90
C ASP A 466 -18.30 -5.44 -7.52
N ILE A 467 -19.39 -4.89 -8.00
CA ILE A 467 -19.47 -3.49 -8.39
C ILE A 467 -19.56 -2.67 -7.11
N HIS A 468 -18.40 -2.23 -6.62
CA HIS A 468 -18.39 -1.23 -5.55
C HIS A 468 -19.03 0.06 -6.07
N ASN A 469 -20.06 0.54 -5.38
CA ASN A 469 -20.66 1.83 -5.68
C ASN A 469 -19.62 2.93 -5.44
N ARG A 470 -19.18 3.55 -6.52
CA ARG A 470 -18.30 4.72 -6.48
C ARG A 470 -19.05 5.92 -7.03
N VAL A 471 -18.84 7.08 -6.44
CA VAL A 471 -19.29 8.33 -7.03
C VAL A 471 -18.71 8.44 -8.43
N LYS A 472 -19.56 8.69 -9.42
CA LYS A 472 -19.12 8.78 -10.82
C LYS A 472 -18.20 9.98 -11.00
N ARG A 473 -17.18 9.84 -11.86
CA ARG A 473 -16.24 10.92 -12.18
C ARG A 473 -16.96 12.21 -12.57
N ILE A 474 -18.03 12.12 -13.38
CA ILE A 474 -18.80 13.28 -13.81
C ILE A 474 -19.44 14.03 -12.64
N ASP A 475 -19.84 13.32 -11.59
CA ASP A 475 -20.49 13.91 -10.42
C ASP A 475 -19.43 14.55 -9.50
N ILE A 476 -18.25 13.95 -9.37
CA ILE A 476 -17.12 14.56 -8.65
C ILE A 476 -16.74 15.90 -9.29
N MET A 477 -16.70 15.98 -10.62
CA MET A 477 -16.37 17.20 -11.34
C MET A 477 -17.37 18.35 -11.15
N LYS A 478 -18.61 18.06 -10.70
CA LYS A 478 -19.66 19.04 -10.40
C LYS A 478 -19.58 19.57 -8.99
N ILE A 479 -18.80 18.98 -8.10
CA ILE A 479 -18.62 19.46 -6.73
C ILE A 479 -17.86 20.79 -6.78
N LYS A 480 -18.51 21.86 -6.31
CA LYS A 480 -17.98 23.24 -6.32
C LYS A 480 -17.09 23.51 -5.12
#